data_292892a7f84e5ae9579371c12db44251
#
_entry.id   292892a7f84e5ae9579371c12db44251
#
_cell.length_a   1.000
_cell.length_b   1.000
_cell.length_c   1.000
_cell.angle_alpha   90.00
_cell.angle_beta   90.00
_cell.angle_gamma   90.00
#
_symmetry.space_group_name_H-M   'P 1'
#
loop_
_entity.id
_entity.type
_entity.pdbx_description
1 polymer ?
#
loop_
_entity_poly.entity_id
_entity_poly.type
_entity_poly.pdbx_seq_one_letter_code
_entity_poly.pdbx_strand_id
1 'polypeptide(L)'
;MIAGCSKSEDGKLTLSANQVSLYSGDTKQVTVNDNATWSSKSEFVAEVSEDGIIKGNHVGKTIITATSDNGEALCEVVVNAKYSTYTEPVLEFGVDKATVKAKEKRTILEDKTSTLGYRGENSAVKSVAYLFENGN
;
A
#
# COMPACT_ATOMS: atom_id res chain seq x y z
N MET A 1 12.94 8.44 -41.72
CA MET A 1 12.62 8.07 -41.07
C MET A 1 13.18 7.17 -40.65
N ILE A 2 13.62 6.99 -40.37
CA ILE A 2 13.94 6.21 -39.76
C ILE A 2 13.08 5.49 -39.15
N ALA A 3 12.00 5.70 -39.41
CA ALA A 3 10.93 5.01 -38.92
C ALA A 3 11.13 3.54 -38.93
N GLY A 4 11.75 3.07 -39.87
CA GLY A 4 12.04 1.66 -39.93
C GLY A 4 12.88 1.17 -38.76
N CYS A 5 13.85 1.94 -38.39
CA CYS A 5 14.74 1.57 -37.32
C CYS A 5 14.03 1.57 -35.98
N SER A 6 13.28 2.63 -35.72
CA SER A 6 12.49 2.71 -34.51
C SER A 6 11.52 1.55 -34.41
N LYS A 7 10.97 1.19 -35.53
CA LYS A 7 9.97 0.15 -35.56
C LYS A 7 10.52 -1.21 -35.13
N SER A 8 11.74 -1.51 -35.44
CA SER A 8 12.30 -2.80 -35.07
C SER A 8 12.54 -2.89 -33.55
N GLU A 9 12.85 -1.77 -32.94
CA GLU A 9 12.92 -1.70 -31.47
C GLU A 9 11.53 -1.61 -30.89
N ASP A 10 10.65 -0.92 -31.59
CA ASP A 10 9.29 -0.69 -31.15
C ASP A 10 8.43 -1.94 -31.23
N GLY A 11 8.93 -3.02 -31.83
CA GLY A 11 8.28 -4.31 -31.74
C GLY A 11 8.15 -4.80 -30.30
N LYS A 12 8.93 -4.23 -29.40
CA LYS A 12 8.83 -4.55 -27.99
C LYS A 12 7.78 -3.67 -27.32
N LEU A 13 6.92 -4.30 -26.54
CA LEU A 13 5.91 -3.60 -25.78
C LEU A 13 6.54 -2.78 -24.65
N THR A 14 6.20 -1.50 -24.59
CA THR A 14 6.76 -0.57 -23.62
C THR A 14 5.65 0.24 -22.94
N LEU A 15 5.73 0.37 -21.63
CA LEU A 15 4.80 1.17 -20.85
C LEU A 15 5.37 2.55 -20.56
N SER A 16 4.48 3.54 -20.36
CA SER A 16 4.87 4.88 -19.94
C SER A 16 5.49 4.89 -18.54
N ALA A 17 5.16 3.89 -17.72
CA ALA A 17 5.74 3.69 -16.40
C ALA A 17 5.80 2.20 -16.09
N ASN A 18 6.90 1.73 -15.55
CA ASN A 18 7.06 0.34 -15.12
C ASN A 18 6.88 0.18 -13.61
N GLN A 19 6.65 1.27 -12.91
CA GLN A 19 6.37 1.29 -11.49
C GLN A 19 5.41 2.44 -11.18
N VAL A 20 4.37 2.15 -10.42
CA VAL A 20 3.36 3.12 -10.02
C VAL A 20 3.14 3.02 -8.52
N SER A 21 3.12 4.18 -7.85
CA SER A 21 2.76 4.27 -6.44
C SER A 21 1.54 5.16 -6.32
N LEU A 22 0.50 4.66 -5.65
CA LEU A 22 -0.72 5.43 -5.43
C LEU A 22 -1.32 5.09 -4.07
N TYR A 23 -2.31 5.87 -3.69
CA TYR A 23 -3.04 5.64 -2.45
C TYR A 23 -4.32 4.88 -2.72
N SER A 24 -4.81 4.20 -1.71
CA SER A 24 -6.11 3.51 -1.80
C SER A 24 -7.21 4.50 -2.22
N GLY A 25 -7.94 4.16 -3.27
CA GLY A 25 -8.96 5.00 -3.86
C GLY A 25 -8.50 5.90 -5.00
N ASP A 26 -7.18 6.05 -5.18
CA ASP A 26 -6.63 6.86 -6.27
C ASP A 26 -6.52 6.07 -7.57
N THR A 27 -6.43 6.81 -8.68
CA THR A 27 -6.23 6.22 -10.00
C THR A 27 -4.99 6.80 -10.67
N LYS A 28 -4.38 6.03 -11.55
CA LYS A 28 -3.25 6.45 -12.35
C LYS A 28 -3.34 5.82 -13.73
N GLN A 29 -3.21 6.61 -14.76
CA GLN A 29 -3.18 6.08 -16.12
C GLN A 29 -1.75 5.72 -16.52
N VAL A 30 -1.60 4.52 -17.08
CA VAL A 30 -0.37 4.05 -17.71
C VAL A 30 -0.71 3.79 -19.16
N THR A 31 0.12 4.28 -20.05
CA THR A 31 -0.06 4.07 -21.50
C THR A 31 0.94 3.05 -22.01
N VAL A 32 0.61 2.45 -23.11
CA VAL A 32 1.44 1.46 -23.79
C VAL A 32 1.58 1.85 -25.27
N ASN A 33 2.68 1.46 -25.88
CA ASN A 33 2.98 1.82 -27.26
C ASN A 33 2.25 0.97 -28.30
N ASP A 34 1.35 0.11 -27.91
CA ASP A 34 0.62 -0.78 -28.81
C ASP A 34 -0.77 -1.07 -28.24
N ASN A 35 -1.61 -1.71 -29.01
CA ASN A 35 -2.88 -2.22 -28.52
C ASN A 35 -2.61 -3.43 -27.62
N ALA A 36 -2.98 -3.31 -26.38
CA ALA A 36 -2.71 -4.35 -25.39
C ALA A 36 -3.94 -4.69 -24.57
N THR A 37 -3.97 -5.91 -24.07
CA THR A 37 -4.92 -6.36 -23.10
C THR A 37 -4.30 -6.19 -21.71
N TRP A 38 -5.04 -5.61 -20.79
CA TRP A 38 -4.56 -5.32 -19.46
C TRP A 38 -5.09 -6.35 -18.46
N SER A 39 -4.25 -6.71 -17.50
CA SER A 39 -4.64 -7.60 -16.41
C SER A 39 -3.90 -7.24 -15.13
N SER A 40 -4.50 -7.56 -14.00
CA SER A 40 -3.89 -7.40 -12.68
C SER A 40 -3.65 -8.76 -12.06
N LYS A 41 -2.48 -8.94 -11.48
CA LYS A 41 -2.16 -10.16 -10.75
C LYS A 41 -3.00 -10.29 -9.48
N SER A 42 -3.41 -9.17 -8.90
CA SER A 42 -4.30 -9.13 -7.75
C SER A 42 -5.21 -7.92 -7.84
N GLU A 43 -6.42 -8.12 -8.33
CA GLU A 43 -7.43 -7.06 -8.42
C GLU A 43 -7.89 -6.60 -7.03
N PHE A 44 -7.66 -7.41 -6.02
CA PHE A 44 -7.91 -7.02 -4.63
C PHE A 44 -7.04 -5.82 -4.24
N VAL A 45 -5.78 -5.79 -4.65
CA VAL A 45 -4.86 -4.69 -4.37
C VAL A 45 -5.09 -3.54 -5.33
N ALA A 46 -5.08 -3.83 -6.64
CA ALA A 46 -5.31 -2.82 -7.67
C ALA A 46 -5.90 -3.47 -8.92
N GLU A 47 -6.83 -2.79 -9.53
CA GLU A 47 -7.43 -3.20 -10.79
C GLU A 47 -6.96 -2.29 -11.92
N VAL A 48 -7.14 -2.71 -13.15
CA VAL A 48 -6.78 -1.93 -14.34
C VAL A 48 -7.89 -2.03 -15.37
N SER A 49 -8.22 -0.89 -15.99
CA SER A 49 -9.21 -0.84 -17.07
C SER A 49 -8.58 -1.16 -18.41
N GLU A 50 -9.43 -1.33 -19.43
CA GLU A 50 -8.97 -1.55 -20.81
C GLU A 50 -8.16 -0.37 -21.35
N ASP A 51 -8.33 0.81 -20.78
CA ASP A 51 -7.61 2.03 -21.15
C ASP A 51 -6.29 2.19 -20.40
N GLY A 52 -5.92 1.23 -19.56
CA GLY A 52 -4.70 1.32 -18.77
C GLY A 52 -4.82 2.19 -17.51
N ILE A 53 -6.04 2.45 -17.04
CA ILE A 53 -6.25 3.19 -15.80
C ILE A 53 -6.18 2.22 -14.63
N ILE A 54 -5.20 2.42 -13.78
CA ILE A 54 -4.96 1.60 -12.59
C ILE A 54 -5.65 2.27 -11.40
N LYS A 55 -6.45 1.51 -10.68
CA LYS A 55 -7.13 1.97 -9.47
C LYS A 55 -6.64 1.18 -8.27
N GLY A 56 -6.16 1.89 -7.24
CA GLY A 56 -5.75 1.27 -5.98
C GLY A 56 -6.97 0.94 -5.12
N ASN A 57 -7.15 -0.32 -4.78
CA ASN A 57 -8.27 -0.77 -3.97
C ASN A 57 -7.88 -0.99 -2.52
N HIS A 58 -6.82 -1.75 -2.28
CA HIS A 58 -6.36 -2.07 -0.92
C HIS A 58 -4.85 -1.92 -0.84
N VAL A 59 -4.36 -1.60 0.35
CA VAL A 59 -2.92 -1.48 0.62
C VAL A 59 -2.21 -2.79 0.28
N GLY A 60 -1.13 -2.70 -0.47
CA GLY A 60 -0.36 -3.86 -0.89
C GLY A 60 0.40 -3.60 -2.18
N LYS A 61 0.87 -4.67 -2.78
CA LYS A 61 1.59 -4.64 -4.06
C LYS A 61 0.99 -5.64 -5.02
N THR A 62 0.96 -5.26 -6.28
CA THR A 62 0.58 -6.17 -7.36
C THR A 62 1.33 -5.82 -8.63
N ILE A 63 1.17 -6.64 -9.65
CA ILE A 63 1.76 -6.41 -10.97
C ILE A 63 0.61 -6.29 -11.97
N ILE A 64 0.63 -5.21 -12.72
CA ILE A 64 -0.24 -4.99 -13.87
C ILE A 64 0.52 -5.42 -15.12
N THR A 65 -0.12 -6.20 -15.95
CA THR A 65 0.48 -6.71 -17.19
C THR A 65 -0.30 -6.19 -18.39
N ALA A 66 0.43 -5.65 -19.35
CA ALA A 66 -0.11 -5.34 -20.68
C ALA A 66 0.41 -6.39 -21.65
N THR A 67 -0.47 -7.02 -22.38
CA THR A 67 -0.15 -8.11 -23.32
C THR A 67 -0.63 -7.75 -24.71
N SER A 68 0.25 -7.89 -25.68
CA SER A 68 -0.08 -7.73 -27.11
C SER A 68 0.60 -8.82 -27.93
N ASP A 69 0.41 -8.77 -29.25
CA ASP A 69 1.12 -9.68 -30.16
C ASP A 69 2.63 -9.48 -30.12
N ASN A 70 3.09 -8.33 -29.62
CA ASN A 70 4.50 -7.99 -29.51
C ASN A 70 5.11 -8.35 -28.16
N GLY A 71 4.36 -9.03 -27.28
CA GLY A 71 4.86 -9.50 -25.99
C GLY A 71 4.08 -8.95 -24.83
N GLU A 72 4.75 -8.92 -23.69
CA GLU A 72 4.18 -8.44 -22.42
C GLU A 72 5.05 -7.35 -21.83
N ALA A 73 4.41 -6.41 -21.15
CA ALA A 73 5.10 -5.40 -20.35
C ALA A 73 4.48 -5.37 -18.96
N LEU A 74 5.32 -5.26 -17.95
CA LEU A 74 4.93 -5.34 -16.56
C LEU A 74 5.06 -3.98 -15.88
N CYS A 75 4.10 -3.66 -15.01
CA CYS A 75 4.12 -2.48 -14.16
C CYS A 75 3.90 -2.90 -12.71
N GLU A 76 4.87 -2.63 -11.86
CA GLU A 76 4.72 -2.86 -10.43
C GLU A 76 3.87 -1.75 -9.82
N VAL A 77 2.82 -2.12 -9.10
CA VAL A 77 1.91 -1.18 -8.46
C VAL A 77 2.00 -1.34 -6.96
N VAL A 78 2.27 -0.24 -6.28
CA VAL A 78 2.26 -0.16 -4.81
C VAL A 78 1.09 0.72 -4.40
N VAL A 79 0.19 0.17 -3.60
CA VAL A 79 -0.94 0.92 -3.05
C VAL A 79 -0.65 1.18 -1.57
N ASN A 80 -0.66 2.43 -1.20
CA ASN A 80 -0.39 2.89 0.16
C ASN A 80 -1.68 3.31 0.85
N ALA A 81 -1.68 3.32 2.18
CA ALA A 81 -2.79 3.85 2.94
C ALA A 81 -2.88 5.36 2.75
N LYS A 82 -4.04 5.84 2.33
CA LYS A 82 -4.26 7.28 2.15
C LYS A 82 -4.31 8.02 3.48
N TYR A 83 -4.87 7.36 4.47
CA TYR A 83 -4.99 7.92 5.81
C TYR A 83 -4.47 6.94 6.85
N SER A 84 -3.72 7.46 7.80
CA SER A 84 -3.36 6.73 9.01
C SER A 84 -4.20 7.32 10.13
N THR A 85 -5.14 6.54 10.65
CA THR A 85 -6.03 7.01 11.71
C THR A 85 -5.40 6.92 13.10
N TYR A 86 -4.32 6.17 13.21
CA TYR A 86 -3.62 6.00 14.48
C TYR A 86 -2.19 5.54 14.25
N THR A 87 -1.33 5.79 15.23
CA THR A 87 -0.02 5.15 15.29
C THR A 87 -0.22 3.75 15.88
N GLU A 88 0.43 2.76 15.32
CA GLU A 88 0.31 1.40 15.84
C GLU A 88 0.74 1.33 17.31
N PRO A 89 -0.03 0.61 18.14
CA PRO A 89 0.39 0.36 19.52
C PRO A 89 1.65 -0.49 19.58
N VAL A 90 2.27 -0.54 20.74
CA VAL A 90 3.39 -1.46 20.96
C VAL A 90 2.88 -2.90 20.90
N LEU A 91 3.30 -3.65 19.89
CA LEU A 91 2.80 -5.01 19.64
C LEU A 91 3.79 -6.11 20.08
N GLU A 92 4.58 -5.84 21.09
CA GLU A 92 5.48 -6.83 21.65
C GLU A 92 4.77 -7.57 22.79
N PHE A 93 4.45 -8.82 22.55
CA PHE A 93 3.78 -9.64 23.56
C PHE A 93 4.77 -10.17 24.60
N GLY A 94 4.34 -10.23 25.83
CA GLY A 94 5.17 -10.73 26.93
C GLY A 94 6.15 -9.73 27.51
N VAL A 95 6.11 -8.48 27.04
CA VAL A 95 6.94 -7.41 27.64
C VAL A 95 6.26 -6.84 28.88
N ASP A 96 7.07 -6.35 29.80
CA ASP A 96 6.54 -5.75 31.02
C ASP A 96 5.98 -4.34 30.79
N LYS A 97 5.28 -3.86 31.79
CA LYS A 97 4.63 -2.55 31.75
C LYS A 97 5.64 -1.40 31.61
N ALA A 98 6.81 -1.52 32.21
CA ALA A 98 7.87 -0.50 32.12
C ALA A 98 8.37 -0.37 30.67
N THR A 99 8.51 -1.49 29.95
CA THR A 99 8.91 -1.50 28.55
C THR A 99 7.87 -0.81 27.66
N VAL A 100 6.57 -1.07 27.88
CA VAL A 100 5.49 -0.40 27.15
C VAL A 100 5.52 1.10 27.41
N LYS A 101 5.67 1.51 28.67
CA LYS A 101 5.76 2.93 29.02
C LYS A 101 6.96 3.63 28.36
N ALA A 102 8.07 2.93 28.22
CA ALA A 102 9.27 3.49 27.58
C ALA A 102 9.11 3.66 26.06
N LYS A 103 8.36 2.78 25.41
CA LYS A 103 8.15 2.78 23.96
C LYS A 103 6.93 3.59 23.51
N GLU A 104 5.91 3.67 24.35
CA GLU A 104 4.68 4.38 24.02
C GLU A 104 4.87 5.88 24.21
N LYS A 105 4.49 6.64 23.20
CA LYS A 105 4.69 8.11 23.19
C LYS A 105 3.43 8.90 23.50
N ARG A 106 2.29 8.23 23.61
CA ARG A 106 1.02 8.90 23.89
C ARG A 106 0.92 9.34 25.33
N THR A 107 0.00 10.26 25.60
CA THR A 107 -0.26 10.71 26.98
C THR A 107 -0.96 9.62 27.78
N ILE A 108 -0.46 9.33 28.98
CA ILE A 108 -1.04 8.35 29.88
C ILE A 108 -2.35 8.90 30.45
N LEU A 109 -3.42 8.12 30.35
CA LEU A 109 -4.72 8.40 30.95
C LEU A 109 -4.96 7.55 32.19
N GLU A 110 -4.46 6.33 32.20
CA GLU A 110 -4.65 5.39 33.29
C GLU A 110 -3.42 4.52 33.48
N ASP A 111 -2.99 4.37 34.71
CA ASP A 111 -1.86 3.53 35.07
C ASP A 111 -2.25 2.72 36.31
N LYS A 112 -2.82 1.54 36.07
CA LYS A 112 -3.20 0.59 37.12
C LYS A 112 -2.31 -0.64 37.06
N THR A 113 -2.39 -1.48 38.09
CA THR A 113 -1.54 -2.67 38.19
C THR A 113 -1.54 -3.52 36.95
N SER A 114 -2.71 -3.77 36.37
CA SER A 114 -2.87 -4.63 35.19
C SER A 114 -3.30 -3.91 33.93
N THR A 115 -3.36 -2.57 33.94
CA THR A 115 -3.84 -1.79 32.81
C THR A 115 -3.01 -0.54 32.63
N LEU A 116 -2.70 -0.22 31.39
CA LEU A 116 -2.04 1.01 31.03
C LEU A 116 -2.82 1.63 29.87
N GLY A 117 -3.46 2.76 30.11
CA GLY A 117 -4.29 3.44 29.13
C GLY A 117 -3.66 4.75 28.67
N TYR A 118 -3.76 5.01 27.39
CA TYR A 118 -3.23 6.21 26.75
C TYR A 118 -4.32 6.95 25.98
N ARG A 119 -4.15 8.27 25.88
CA ARG A 119 -5.03 9.09 25.06
C ARG A 119 -4.83 8.74 23.58
N GLY A 120 -5.92 8.62 22.84
CA GLY A 120 -5.87 8.46 21.40
C GLY A 120 -5.38 9.74 20.70
N GLU A 121 -4.90 9.59 19.49
CA GLU A 121 -4.24 10.68 18.76
C GLU A 121 -5.22 11.61 18.06
N ASN A 122 -6.44 11.15 17.82
CA ASN A 122 -7.43 11.93 17.07
C ASN A 122 -8.84 11.49 17.44
N SER A 123 -9.84 12.10 16.81
CA SER A 123 -11.25 11.81 17.09
C SER A 123 -11.68 10.39 16.72
N ALA A 124 -10.96 9.71 15.84
CA ALA A 124 -11.25 8.34 15.44
C ALA A 124 -10.71 7.32 16.45
N VAL A 125 -9.63 7.68 17.15
CA VAL A 125 -9.02 6.83 18.18
C VAL A 125 -9.05 7.56 19.50
N LYS A 126 -10.00 7.21 20.36
CA LYS A 126 -10.20 7.90 21.65
C LYS A 126 -9.17 7.47 22.70
N SER A 127 -8.82 6.21 22.72
CA SER A 127 -7.87 5.67 23.70
C SER A 127 -7.23 4.38 23.19
N VAL A 128 -6.08 4.07 23.76
CA VAL A 128 -5.38 2.81 23.56
C VAL A 128 -5.10 2.23 24.95
N ALA A 129 -5.37 0.94 25.15
CA ALA A 129 -5.14 0.28 26.43
C ALA A 129 -4.33 -1.00 26.25
N TYR A 130 -3.42 -1.21 27.20
CA TYR A 130 -2.63 -2.44 27.29
C TYR A 130 -3.04 -3.17 28.57
N LEU A 131 -3.26 -4.47 28.45
CA LEU A 131 -3.63 -5.32 29.57
C LEU A 131 -2.46 -6.23 29.91
N PHE A 132 -2.17 -6.36 31.18
CA PHE A 132 -1.07 -7.17 31.70
C PHE A 132 -1.61 -8.22 32.66
N GLU A 133 -1.23 -9.47 32.44
CA GLU A 133 -1.54 -10.53 33.39
C GLU A 133 -0.52 -10.48 34.52
N ASN A 134 -1.01 -10.54 35.76
CA ASN A 134 -0.16 -10.53 36.94
C ASN A 134 0.79 -9.31 37.03
N GLY A 135 0.42 -8.21 36.40
CA GLY A 135 1.20 -6.98 36.43
C GLY A 135 2.36 -6.90 35.42
N ASN A 136 2.45 -7.86 34.54
CA ASN A 136 3.45 -7.87 33.47
C ASN A 136 2.80 -7.66 32.10
#